data_07a027db853202067e041be27a40415c
#
_entry.id   07a027db853202067e041be27a40415c
#
_cell.length_a   1.000
_cell.length_b   1.000
_cell.length_c   1.000
_cell.angle_alpha   90.00
_cell.angle_beta   90.00
_cell.angle_gamma   90.00
#
_symmetry.space_group_name_H-M   'P 1'
#
loop_
_entity.id
_entity.type
_entity.pdbx_description
1 polymer ?
#
loop_
_entity_poly.entity_id
_entity_poly.type
_entity_poly.pdbx_seq_one_letter_code
_entity_poly.pdbx_strand_id
1 'polypeptide(L)'
;IIFHDAEALWQLGVSESGQFMRSMAGAPGNRSIIRIGPAGANLVPTACINVDTYRHFGRLGAGAVFGSKNLKGLVICGEKDFDIKNPPEYNKLYSEIYDKATKTNLMAKYHELGTPKNVLPLNKINALPSYNLKQSNYEYADKISGEAFAEEVLARKVSCSGCPIGCVHVGGLRKLFDAGYEYEYAGVSYDHELVFSLGSQVGMKNTSDVLNLINETEEVGLDAISCGVILGFMTEALVRGDIKITDTLVELNFGETAGYLAAIRHLASPPNDFYREIGRGLYNYTRKKADGSHDYALHLGGLEMAGYFTGPAHLAGGVTGIRHSHLDNAGYSIDQKLLKDAAQLSAKTVAEKIIEEEVIRSVYTSLVICLFAREVYDLETVCRALAALDIHKTPDELKAASSKILKVKLELREKMGFKLENFPLSERYFETPSPYGLIKREFTDEILKHYGELIKNI
;
A
#
# COMPACT_ATOMS: atom_id res chain seq x y z
N ILE A 1 -20.19 -22.73 11.49
CA ILE A 1 -19.90 -21.35 11.88
C ILE A 1 -20.23 -21.21 13.35
N ILE A 2 -19.30 -20.68 14.15
CA ILE A 2 -19.48 -20.43 15.59
C ILE A 2 -19.36 -18.92 15.78
N PHE A 3 -20.29 -18.34 16.51
CA PHE A 3 -20.28 -16.91 16.87
C PHE A 3 -19.78 -16.76 18.31
N HIS A 4 -18.90 -15.81 18.52
CA HIS A 4 -18.40 -15.43 19.84
C HIS A 4 -18.70 -13.96 20.10
N ASP A 5 -19.03 -13.62 21.33
CA ASP A 5 -19.10 -12.24 21.77
C ASP A 5 -17.70 -11.62 21.75
N ALA A 6 -17.58 -10.43 21.17
CA ALA A 6 -16.32 -9.72 21.01
C ALA A 6 -16.31 -8.36 21.77
N GLU A 7 -17.26 -8.11 22.68
CA GLU A 7 -17.35 -6.84 23.42
C GLU A 7 -16.04 -6.53 24.15
N ALA A 8 -15.47 -7.50 24.85
CA ALA A 8 -14.21 -7.36 25.56
C ALA A 8 -12.99 -7.11 24.65
N LEU A 9 -13.09 -7.45 23.37
CA LEU A 9 -12.02 -7.26 22.39
C LEU A 9 -12.20 -5.98 21.56
N TRP A 10 -13.35 -5.30 21.65
CA TRP A 10 -13.78 -4.32 20.67
C TRP A 10 -12.78 -3.19 20.46
N GLN A 11 -12.23 -2.63 21.54
CA GLN A 11 -11.24 -1.54 21.50
C GLN A 11 -9.79 -2.01 21.65
N LEU A 12 -9.53 -3.31 21.76
CA LEU A 12 -8.16 -3.82 21.84
C LEU A 12 -7.40 -3.61 20.53
N GLY A 13 -6.09 -3.43 20.64
CA GLY A 13 -5.16 -3.36 19.53
C GLY A 13 -5.15 -4.64 18.69
N VAL A 14 -4.52 -4.55 17.53
CA VAL A 14 -4.44 -5.65 16.57
C VAL A 14 -3.69 -6.85 17.16
N SER A 15 -2.59 -6.63 17.86
CA SER A 15 -1.78 -7.70 18.45
C SER A 15 -2.53 -8.44 19.56
N GLU A 16 -3.09 -7.73 20.51
CA GLU A 16 -3.86 -8.31 21.63
C GLU A 16 -5.09 -9.07 21.13
N SER A 17 -5.89 -8.46 20.26
CA SER A 17 -7.04 -9.12 19.64
C SER A 17 -6.63 -10.41 18.92
N GLY A 18 -5.50 -10.39 18.21
CA GLY A 18 -4.97 -11.58 17.54
C GLY A 18 -4.54 -12.69 18.49
N GLN A 19 -3.99 -12.35 19.66
CA GLN A 19 -3.61 -13.34 20.69
C GLN A 19 -4.86 -14.02 21.27
N PHE A 20 -5.88 -13.25 21.63
CA PHE A 20 -7.15 -13.79 22.11
C PHE A 20 -7.81 -14.70 21.08
N MET A 21 -7.91 -14.27 19.84
CA MET A 21 -8.51 -15.07 18.76
C MET A 21 -7.73 -16.37 18.49
N ARG A 22 -6.41 -16.37 18.67
CA ARG A 22 -5.59 -17.59 18.59
C ARG A 22 -5.91 -18.57 19.70
N SER A 23 -6.17 -18.11 20.92
CA SER A 23 -6.52 -18.98 22.05
C SER A 23 -7.89 -19.63 21.90
N MET A 24 -8.81 -18.96 21.19
CA MET A 24 -10.18 -19.45 20.96
C MET A 24 -10.26 -20.52 19.86
N ALA A 25 -9.24 -20.65 19.01
CA ALA A 25 -9.24 -21.55 17.88
C ALA A 25 -8.21 -22.67 18.04
N GLY A 26 -8.64 -23.90 17.83
CA GLY A 26 -7.75 -25.06 17.72
C GLY A 26 -6.88 -24.99 16.45
N ALA A 27 -6.19 -26.12 16.16
CA ALA A 27 -5.43 -26.34 14.92
C ALA A 27 -4.34 -25.27 14.60
N PRO A 28 -3.30 -25.09 15.46
CA PRO A 28 -2.16 -24.26 15.13
C PRO A 28 -1.55 -24.70 13.79
N GLY A 29 -1.25 -23.73 12.92
CA GLY A 29 -0.69 -23.99 11.59
C GLY A 29 -1.74 -24.11 10.47
N ASN A 30 -2.99 -24.50 10.77
CA ASN A 30 -4.07 -24.67 9.79
C ASN A 30 -5.18 -23.64 9.96
N ARG A 31 -4.86 -22.43 10.42
CA ARG A 31 -5.82 -21.37 10.64
C ARG A 31 -5.29 -20.04 10.13
N SER A 32 -6.20 -19.16 9.71
CA SER A 32 -5.94 -17.74 9.45
C SER A 32 -6.84 -16.86 10.33
N ILE A 33 -6.27 -15.77 10.83
CA ILE A 33 -6.96 -14.84 11.74
C ILE A 33 -7.01 -13.48 11.06
N ILE A 34 -8.23 -13.00 10.82
CA ILE A 34 -8.53 -11.73 10.18
C ILE A 34 -9.18 -10.84 11.24
N ARG A 35 -8.72 -9.60 11.43
CA ARG A 35 -9.22 -8.73 12.49
C ARG A 35 -9.02 -7.25 12.23
N ILE A 36 -9.75 -6.42 12.95
CA ILE A 36 -9.61 -4.96 12.95
C ILE A 36 -9.08 -4.45 14.29
N GLY A 37 -8.37 -3.33 14.24
CA GLY A 37 -7.97 -2.55 15.40
C GLY A 37 -9.03 -1.50 15.81
N PRO A 38 -8.69 -0.61 16.76
CA PRO A 38 -9.56 0.49 17.21
C PRO A 38 -10.07 1.37 16.07
N ALA A 39 -9.23 1.67 15.06
CA ALA A 39 -9.66 2.47 13.91
C ALA A 39 -10.85 1.88 13.17
N GLY A 40 -10.86 0.54 12.96
CA GLY A 40 -12.00 -0.15 12.36
C GLY A 40 -13.23 -0.14 13.27
N ALA A 41 -13.05 -0.36 14.58
CA ALA A 41 -14.12 -0.31 15.56
C ALA A 41 -14.78 1.09 15.63
N ASN A 42 -14.00 2.14 15.44
CA ASN A 42 -14.44 3.54 15.42
C ASN A 42 -14.88 4.03 14.01
N LEU A 43 -15.00 3.12 13.05
CA LEU A 43 -15.47 3.39 11.68
C LEU A 43 -14.62 4.42 10.92
N VAL A 44 -13.33 4.50 11.22
CA VAL A 44 -12.40 5.40 10.51
C VAL A 44 -12.24 4.94 9.06
N PRO A 45 -12.52 5.78 8.04
CA PRO A 45 -12.50 5.36 6.64
C PRO A 45 -11.13 4.90 6.12
N THR A 46 -10.04 5.25 6.78
CA THR A 46 -8.68 4.76 6.48
C THR A 46 -8.29 3.52 7.28
N ALA A 47 -9.23 2.88 7.99
CA ALA A 47 -8.94 1.65 8.74
C ALA A 47 -8.68 0.45 7.83
N CYS A 48 -7.67 -0.35 8.17
CA CYS A 48 -7.30 -1.59 7.50
C CYS A 48 -7.83 -2.84 8.22
N ILE A 49 -7.68 -3.99 7.59
CA ILE A 49 -7.86 -5.31 8.19
C ILE A 49 -6.51 -5.99 8.25
N ASN A 50 -6.13 -6.49 9.43
CA ASN A 50 -4.93 -7.28 9.63
C ASN A 50 -5.22 -8.77 9.45
N VAL A 51 -4.30 -9.47 8.79
CA VAL A 51 -4.39 -10.90 8.51
C VAL A 51 -3.17 -11.60 9.11
N ASP A 52 -3.41 -12.59 9.93
CA ASP A 52 -2.39 -13.32 10.69
C ASP A 52 -1.50 -12.37 11.51
N THR A 53 -0.22 -12.16 11.17
CA THR A 53 0.65 -11.27 11.93
C THR A 53 1.14 -10.07 11.11
N TYR A 54 1.47 -10.29 9.83
CA TYR A 54 2.20 -9.30 9.02
C TYR A 54 1.55 -9.01 7.65
N ARG A 55 0.30 -9.39 7.47
CA ARG A 55 -0.41 -9.16 6.20
C ARG A 55 -1.69 -8.35 6.43
N HIS A 56 -2.12 -7.64 5.37
CA HIS A 56 -3.22 -6.70 5.48
C HIS A 56 -4.09 -6.72 4.23
N PHE A 57 -5.40 -6.49 4.41
CA PHE A 57 -6.20 -5.78 3.43
C PHE A 57 -6.07 -4.30 3.80
N GLY A 58 -5.00 -3.66 3.27
CA GLY A 58 -4.47 -2.44 3.84
C GLY A 58 -5.30 -1.21 3.53
N ARG A 59 -5.60 -0.95 2.26
CA ARG A 59 -6.17 0.32 1.80
C ARG A 59 -7.67 0.23 1.51
N LEU A 60 -8.33 1.38 1.27
CA LEU A 60 -9.75 1.52 0.90
C LEU A 60 -10.76 1.26 2.03
N GLY A 61 -10.35 1.31 3.28
CA GLY A 61 -11.27 1.33 4.43
C GLY A 61 -11.99 0.01 4.73
N ALA A 62 -11.43 -1.13 4.34
CA ALA A 62 -12.03 -2.43 4.63
C ALA A 62 -12.24 -2.67 6.14
N GLY A 63 -11.38 -2.10 7.00
CA GLY A 63 -11.53 -2.16 8.44
C GLY A 63 -12.80 -1.46 8.94
N ALA A 64 -13.14 -0.30 8.39
CA ALA A 64 -14.37 0.39 8.73
C ALA A 64 -15.62 -0.39 8.28
N VAL A 65 -15.54 -1.15 7.18
CA VAL A 65 -16.63 -2.04 6.75
C VAL A 65 -16.86 -3.14 7.77
N PHE A 66 -15.81 -3.77 8.30
CA PHE A 66 -15.94 -4.75 9.39
C PHE A 66 -16.58 -4.12 10.63
N GLY A 67 -16.08 -2.95 11.07
CA GLY A 67 -16.65 -2.20 12.18
C GLY A 67 -18.12 -1.91 12.00
N SER A 68 -18.55 -1.46 10.81
CA SER A 68 -19.95 -1.16 10.48
C SER A 68 -20.89 -2.37 10.53
N LYS A 69 -20.32 -3.59 10.52
CA LYS A 69 -21.05 -4.86 10.66
C LYS A 69 -20.92 -5.45 12.06
N ASN A 70 -20.36 -4.71 13.01
CA ASN A 70 -20.02 -5.18 14.36
C ASN A 70 -19.17 -6.47 14.33
N LEU A 71 -18.28 -6.58 13.33
CA LEU A 71 -17.41 -7.73 13.14
C LEU A 71 -15.99 -7.39 13.56
N LYS A 72 -15.57 -7.86 14.74
CA LYS A 72 -14.19 -7.66 15.23
C LYS A 72 -13.18 -8.47 14.45
N GLY A 73 -13.53 -9.69 14.08
CA GLY A 73 -12.64 -10.55 13.30
C GLY A 73 -13.24 -11.89 12.95
N LEU A 74 -12.45 -12.67 12.23
CA LEU A 74 -12.77 -14.02 11.77
C LEU A 74 -11.58 -14.95 12.05
N VAL A 75 -11.86 -16.14 12.53
CA VAL A 75 -10.89 -17.23 12.55
C VAL A 75 -11.37 -18.29 11.56
N ILE A 76 -10.54 -18.57 10.57
CA ILE A 76 -10.83 -19.53 9.50
C ILE A 76 -9.92 -20.73 9.69
N CYS A 77 -10.50 -21.92 9.86
CA CYS A 77 -9.80 -23.18 9.93
C CYS A 77 -10.35 -24.12 8.85
N GLY A 78 -9.51 -24.97 8.29
CA GLY A 78 -9.90 -25.95 7.29
C GLY A 78 -8.89 -27.08 7.18
N GLU A 79 -9.39 -28.28 6.84
CA GLU A 79 -8.58 -29.50 6.66
C GLU A 79 -8.65 -30.02 5.23
N LYS A 80 -9.43 -29.37 4.35
CA LYS A 80 -9.61 -29.84 2.97
C LYS A 80 -8.53 -29.24 2.07
N ASP A 81 -7.89 -30.10 1.29
CA ASP A 81 -6.97 -29.72 0.21
C ASP A 81 -7.69 -29.61 -1.13
N PHE A 82 -7.01 -29.03 -2.11
CA PHE A 82 -7.45 -28.98 -3.49
C PHE A 82 -7.28 -30.36 -4.17
N ASP A 83 -8.27 -30.77 -4.96
CA ASP A 83 -8.17 -31.94 -5.81
C ASP A 83 -7.36 -31.63 -7.08
N ILE A 84 -6.09 -32.05 -7.10
CA ILE A 84 -5.19 -31.85 -8.24
C ILE A 84 -5.48 -32.93 -9.27
N LYS A 85 -6.00 -32.53 -10.44
CA LYS A 85 -6.43 -33.45 -11.48
C LYS A 85 -5.27 -34.16 -12.21
N ASN A 86 -4.14 -33.47 -12.34
CA ASN A 86 -2.93 -34.01 -12.98
C ASN A 86 -1.70 -33.85 -12.08
N PRO A 87 -1.52 -34.70 -11.04
CA PRO A 87 -0.41 -34.61 -10.10
C PRO A 87 1.00 -34.64 -10.75
N PRO A 88 1.28 -35.48 -11.78
CA PRO A 88 2.60 -35.48 -12.41
C PRO A 88 2.97 -34.15 -13.04
N GLU A 89 2.06 -33.55 -13.80
CA GLU A 89 2.29 -32.23 -14.43
C GLU A 89 2.36 -31.11 -13.37
N TYR A 90 1.50 -31.17 -12.35
CA TYR A 90 1.57 -30.24 -11.24
C TYR A 90 2.95 -30.27 -10.55
N ASN A 91 3.45 -31.43 -10.19
CA ASN A 91 4.74 -31.59 -9.50
C ASN A 91 5.90 -31.12 -10.38
N LYS A 92 5.88 -31.39 -11.69
CA LYS A 92 6.86 -30.91 -12.64
C LYS A 92 6.85 -29.38 -12.70
N LEU A 93 5.68 -28.79 -12.90
CA LEU A 93 5.52 -27.34 -12.97
C LEU A 93 5.90 -26.64 -11.66
N TYR A 94 5.50 -27.23 -10.52
CA TYR A 94 5.90 -26.75 -9.19
C TYR A 94 7.43 -26.67 -9.07
N SER A 95 8.13 -27.73 -9.48
CA SER A 95 9.59 -27.74 -9.43
C SER A 95 10.22 -26.68 -10.34
N GLU A 96 9.69 -26.51 -11.56
CA GLU A 96 10.15 -25.47 -12.49
C GLU A 96 9.94 -24.06 -11.91
N ILE A 97 8.77 -23.78 -11.34
CA ILE A 97 8.44 -22.48 -10.70
C ILE A 97 9.32 -22.26 -9.47
N TYR A 98 9.49 -23.27 -8.65
CA TYR A 98 10.34 -23.22 -7.47
C TYR A 98 11.80 -22.87 -7.85
N ASP A 99 12.35 -23.57 -8.84
CA ASP A 99 13.71 -23.35 -9.32
C ASP A 99 13.85 -21.96 -9.95
N LYS A 100 12.89 -21.52 -10.76
CA LYS A 100 12.86 -20.17 -11.33
C LYS A 100 12.85 -19.09 -10.25
N ALA A 101 12.10 -19.32 -9.18
CA ALA A 101 11.99 -18.37 -8.07
C ALA A 101 13.23 -18.34 -7.14
N THR A 102 13.87 -19.50 -6.90
CA THR A 102 14.91 -19.62 -5.86
C THR A 102 16.33 -19.74 -6.40
N LYS A 103 16.50 -20.24 -7.63
CA LYS A 103 17.82 -20.47 -8.25
C LYS A 103 18.20 -19.41 -9.31
N THR A 104 17.38 -18.37 -9.49
CA THR A 104 17.65 -17.24 -10.37
C THR A 104 17.64 -15.91 -9.60
N ASN A 105 18.09 -14.83 -10.24
CA ASN A 105 18.09 -13.51 -9.62
C ASN A 105 16.72 -12.79 -9.65
N LEU A 106 15.67 -13.39 -10.21
CA LEU A 106 14.35 -12.75 -10.34
C LEU A 106 13.77 -12.28 -9.01
N MET A 107 13.97 -13.07 -7.96
CA MET A 107 13.45 -12.76 -6.62
C MET A 107 14.52 -12.29 -5.63
N ALA A 108 15.80 -12.18 -6.04
CA ALA A 108 16.91 -11.82 -5.16
C ALA A 108 16.68 -10.50 -4.41
N LYS A 109 16.24 -9.46 -5.12
CA LYS A 109 15.88 -8.16 -4.55
C LYS A 109 14.92 -8.30 -3.36
N TYR A 110 13.86 -9.09 -3.53
CA TYR A 110 12.80 -9.24 -2.54
C TYR A 110 13.25 -10.08 -1.35
N HIS A 111 14.10 -11.09 -1.59
CA HIS A 111 14.69 -11.90 -0.52
C HIS A 111 15.73 -11.13 0.29
N GLU A 112 16.60 -10.36 -0.36
CA GLU A 112 17.73 -9.68 0.29
C GLU A 112 17.30 -8.51 1.16
N LEU A 113 16.74 -7.47 0.56
CA LEU A 113 16.40 -6.20 1.20
C LEU A 113 14.90 -5.89 1.16
N GLY A 114 14.11 -6.67 0.43
CA GLY A 114 12.70 -6.36 0.21
C GLY A 114 12.48 -5.14 -0.69
N THR A 115 11.27 -4.61 -0.65
CA THR A 115 10.92 -3.38 -1.39
C THR A 115 11.66 -2.13 -0.89
N PRO A 116 12.11 -2.00 0.39
CA PRO A 116 12.92 -0.84 0.82
C PRO A 116 14.23 -0.65 0.04
N LYS A 117 14.70 -1.67 -0.69
CA LYS A 117 15.77 -1.50 -1.70
C LYS A 117 15.46 -0.41 -2.73
N ASN A 118 14.20 0.01 -2.87
CA ASN A 118 13.82 1.11 -3.77
C ASN A 118 14.21 2.50 -3.24
N VAL A 119 14.43 2.67 -1.94
CA VAL A 119 14.66 3.98 -1.30
C VAL A 119 15.84 4.71 -1.95
N LEU A 120 17.01 4.11 -1.96
CA LEU A 120 18.21 4.77 -2.52
C LEU A 120 18.13 5.01 -4.03
N PRO A 121 17.71 4.03 -4.87
CA PRO A 121 17.53 4.28 -6.31
C PRO A 121 16.53 5.40 -6.63
N LEU A 122 15.39 5.46 -5.93
CA LEU A 122 14.39 6.51 -6.12
C LEU A 122 14.94 7.86 -5.64
N ASN A 123 15.63 7.89 -4.51
CA ASN A 123 16.28 9.09 -4.00
C ASN A 123 17.27 9.67 -5.01
N LYS A 124 18.11 8.81 -5.59
CA LYS A 124 19.15 9.19 -6.56
C LYS A 124 18.58 9.85 -7.81
N ILE A 125 17.37 9.48 -8.23
CA ILE A 125 16.74 10.03 -9.44
C ILE A 125 15.72 11.13 -9.13
N ASN A 126 15.67 11.67 -7.89
CA ASN A 126 14.66 12.62 -7.44
C ASN A 126 13.22 12.11 -7.61
N ALA A 127 12.96 10.90 -7.12
CA ALA A 127 11.66 10.25 -7.18
C ALA A 127 11.17 9.75 -5.80
N LEU A 128 11.89 10.05 -4.71
CA LEU A 128 11.51 9.75 -3.34
C LEU A 128 10.87 10.98 -2.69
N PRO A 129 9.54 11.02 -2.50
CA PRO A 129 8.89 12.16 -1.85
C PRO A 129 9.34 12.32 -0.39
N SER A 130 9.54 13.57 0.04
CA SER A 130 9.86 13.89 1.42
C SER A 130 9.18 15.18 1.88
N TYR A 131 8.94 15.32 3.19
CA TYR A 131 8.37 16.52 3.80
C TYR A 131 7.09 17.00 3.10
N ASN A 132 6.10 16.11 2.95
CA ASN A 132 4.88 16.33 2.18
C ASN A 132 5.15 16.73 0.71
N LEU A 133 6.08 16.02 0.05
CA LEU A 133 6.54 16.28 -1.32
C LEU A 133 7.03 17.75 -1.53
N LYS A 134 7.53 18.43 -0.49
CA LYS A 134 8.29 19.67 -0.69
C LYS A 134 9.58 19.40 -1.45
N GLN A 135 10.07 18.18 -1.36
CA GLN A 135 11.25 17.67 -2.05
C GLN A 135 10.97 16.30 -2.63
N SER A 136 11.62 15.96 -3.73
CA SER A 136 11.58 14.65 -4.39
C SER A 136 12.82 13.80 -4.10
N ASN A 137 13.66 14.25 -3.20
CA ASN A 137 14.77 13.51 -2.60
C ASN A 137 14.78 13.74 -1.09
N TYR A 138 15.56 12.93 -0.38
CA TYR A 138 15.61 12.97 1.06
C TYR A 138 17.06 12.84 1.54
N GLU A 139 17.54 13.82 2.29
CA GLU A 139 18.93 13.90 2.74
C GLU A 139 19.32 12.78 3.71
N TYR A 140 18.35 12.16 4.41
CA TYR A 140 18.58 11.01 5.31
C TYR A 140 18.14 9.69 4.68
N ALA A 141 18.05 9.59 3.35
CA ALA A 141 17.63 8.37 2.68
C ALA A 141 18.52 7.16 2.99
N ASP A 142 19.82 7.38 3.21
CA ASP A 142 20.77 6.35 3.64
C ASP A 142 20.42 5.78 5.02
N LYS A 143 19.88 6.60 5.93
CA LYS A 143 19.51 6.23 7.32
C LYS A 143 18.18 5.46 7.42
N ILE A 144 17.37 5.51 6.37
CA ILE A 144 16.10 4.77 6.29
C ILE A 144 16.04 3.87 5.05
N SER A 145 17.19 3.52 4.47
CA SER A 145 17.30 2.63 3.32
C SER A 145 17.05 1.17 3.68
N GLY A 146 16.80 0.33 2.67
CA GLY A 146 16.70 -1.11 2.87
C GLY A 146 17.96 -1.70 3.47
N GLU A 147 19.12 -1.15 3.14
CA GLU A 147 20.44 -1.49 3.69
C GLU A 147 20.51 -1.16 5.17
N ALA A 148 20.11 0.05 5.58
CA ALA A 148 20.09 0.46 7.00
C ALA A 148 19.12 -0.42 7.81
N PHE A 149 17.93 -0.67 7.30
CA PHE A 149 16.98 -1.59 7.96
C PHE A 149 17.52 -3.00 8.11
N ALA A 150 18.22 -3.51 7.09
CA ALA A 150 18.81 -4.85 7.15
C ALA A 150 19.96 -4.95 8.15
N GLU A 151 20.76 -3.90 8.29
CA GLU A 151 21.92 -3.86 9.19
C GLU A 151 21.51 -3.61 10.65
N GLU A 152 20.60 -2.65 10.88
CA GLU A 152 20.32 -2.15 12.22
C GLU A 152 19.19 -2.89 12.94
N VAL A 153 18.12 -3.29 12.21
CA VAL A 153 16.86 -3.72 12.84
C VAL A 153 16.28 -5.02 12.32
N LEU A 154 16.76 -5.57 11.20
CA LEU A 154 16.19 -6.82 10.64
C LEU A 154 16.35 -7.98 11.62
N ALA A 155 15.23 -8.47 12.15
CA ALA A 155 15.22 -9.61 13.08
C ALA A 155 14.98 -10.94 12.35
N ARG A 156 14.11 -10.96 11.32
CA ARG A 156 13.80 -12.17 10.54
C ARG A 156 13.16 -11.85 9.21
N LYS A 157 13.20 -12.83 8.32
CA LYS A 157 12.45 -12.86 7.05
C LYS A 157 11.36 -13.93 7.15
N VAL A 158 10.15 -13.59 6.71
CA VAL A 158 8.99 -14.48 6.77
C VAL A 158 8.40 -14.63 5.37
N SER A 159 7.91 -15.82 5.06
CA SER A 159 7.23 -16.11 3.80
C SER A 159 5.71 -16.11 3.97
N CYS A 160 4.99 -15.77 2.91
CA CYS A 160 3.57 -16.10 2.80
C CYS A 160 3.40 -17.62 2.67
N SER A 161 2.21 -18.13 2.97
CA SER A 161 1.90 -19.57 2.82
C SER A 161 2.22 -20.06 1.42
N GLY A 162 2.94 -21.19 1.32
CA GLY A 162 3.33 -21.81 0.05
C GLY A 162 4.40 -21.06 -0.76
N CYS A 163 5.05 -20.00 -0.21
CA CYS A 163 6.05 -19.22 -0.91
C CYS A 163 7.46 -19.43 -0.30
N PRO A 164 8.51 -19.70 -1.11
CA PRO A 164 9.86 -19.96 -0.60
C PRO A 164 10.69 -18.68 -0.40
N ILE A 165 10.20 -17.47 -0.76
CA ILE A 165 11.04 -16.29 -0.98
C ILE A 165 11.43 -15.57 0.31
N GLY A 166 10.56 -15.51 1.33
CA GLY A 166 10.88 -14.79 2.56
C GLY A 166 11.01 -13.27 2.37
N CYS A 167 10.11 -12.68 1.60
CA CYS A 167 10.15 -11.24 1.28
C CYS A 167 9.44 -10.35 2.30
N VAL A 168 8.83 -10.91 3.33
CA VAL A 168 8.27 -10.15 4.45
C VAL A 168 9.39 -9.94 5.46
N HIS A 169 9.97 -8.74 5.48
CA HIS A 169 11.02 -8.37 6.42
C HIS A 169 10.40 -7.87 7.71
N VAL A 170 10.88 -8.38 8.83
CA VAL A 170 10.41 -8.03 10.18
C VAL A 170 11.55 -7.40 10.94
N GLY A 171 11.40 -6.14 11.28
CA GLY A 171 12.31 -5.40 12.15
C GLY A 171 12.01 -5.66 13.62
N GLY A 172 13.05 -5.67 14.44
CA GLY A 172 12.97 -5.76 15.89
C GLY A 172 12.87 -4.37 16.51
N LEU A 173 11.71 -4.04 17.08
CA LEU A 173 11.51 -2.82 17.83
C LEU A 173 11.61 -3.12 19.32
N ARG A 174 12.55 -2.43 20.00
CA ARG A 174 12.70 -2.47 21.45
C ARG A 174 12.10 -1.20 22.05
N LYS A 175 11.03 -1.35 22.80
CA LYS A 175 10.34 -0.23 23.46
C LYS A 175 10.60 -0.23 24.95
N LEU A 176 10.78 0.94 25.55
CA LEU A 176 10.83 1.06 26.99
C LEU A 176 9.42 0.81 27.55
N PHE A 177 9.32 -0.19 28.42
CA PHE A 177 8.05 -0.56 29.06
C PHE A 177 7.84 0.22 30.37
N ASP A 178 8.92 0.33 31.18
CA ASP A 178 8.89 1.08 32.45
C ASP A 178 10.24 1.72 32.75
N ALA A 179 10.26 2.68 33.68
CA ALA A 179 11.41 3.51 34.08
C ALA A 179 12.62 2.73 34.60
N GLY A 180 12.47 1.47 35.00
CA GLY A 180 13.53 0.59 35.49
C GLY A 180 14.38 -0.08 34.41
N TYR A 181 14.48 0.47 33.19
CA TYR A 181 15.10 -0.18 32.03
C TYR A 181 14.43 -1.49 31.62
N GLU A 182 13.16 -1.63 31.92
CA GLU A 182 12.34 -2.73 31.43
C GLU A 182 11.90 -2.46 29.99
N TYR A 183 12.14 -3.45 29.11
CA TYR A 183 11.85 -3.33 27.69
C TYR A 183 10.92 -4.42 27.21
N GLU A 184 9.98 -4.06 26.35
CA GLU A 184 9.25 -5.00 25.53
C GLU A 184 9.83 -5.07 24.12
N TYR A 185 9.59 -6.19 23.46
CA TYR A 185 10.00 -6.41 22.08
C TYR A 185 8.80 -6.59 21.17
N ALA A 186 8.75 -5.83 20.08
CA ALA A 186 7.77 -6.00 19.02
C ALA A 186 8.47 -6.34 17.70
N GLY A 187 7.92 -7.33 16.97
CA GLY A 187 8.32 -7.61 15.60
C GLY A 187 7.41 -6.85 14.65
N VAL A 188 7.98 -5.93 13.87
CA VAL A 188 7.24 -5.00 12.99
C VAL A 188 7.60 -5.26 11.54
N SER A 189 6.63 -5.58 10.69
CA SER A 189 6.90 -5.72 9.25
C SER A 189 7.08 -4.36 8.60
N TYR A 190 8.03 -4.28 7.66
CA TYR A 190 8.31 -3.05 6.94
C TYR A 190 8.47 -3.30 5.44
N ASP A 191 8.09 -2.32 4.64
CA ASP A 191 8.29 -2.29 3.19
C ASP A 191 8.53 -0.84 2.72
N HIS A 192 8.74 -0.66 1.41
CA HIS A 192 9.07 0.65 0.85
C HIS A 192 7.99 1.70 1.11
N GLU A 193 6.73 1.34 0.95
CA GLU A 193 5.61 2.27 1.07
C GLU A 193 5.44 2.78 2.50
N LEU A 194 5.70 1.92 3.49
CA LEU A 194 5.67 2.29 4.91
C LEU A 194 6.90 3.13 5.28
N VAL A 195 8.09 2.76 4.78
CA VAL A 195 9.33 3.54 4.96
C VAL A 195 9.22 4.92 4.32
N PHE A 196 8.54 5.04 3.18
CA PHE A 196 8.23 6.33 2.62
C PHE A 196 7.27 7.11 3.53
N SER A 197 6.08 6.57 3.79
CA SER A 197 4.97 7.32 4.39
C SER A 197 5.24 7.75 5.84
N LEU A 198 5.84 6.86 6.63
CA LEU A 198 6.19 7.08 8.04
C LEU A 198 7.69 7.38 8.24
N GLY A 199 8.43 7.55 7.17
CA GLY A 199 9.84 7.92 7.12
C GLY A 199 10.07 9.26 6.42
N SER A 200 10.42 9.25 5.13
CA SER A 200 10.78 10.48 4.39
C SER A 200 9.62 11.49 4.32
N GLN A 201 8.38 11.06 4.18
CA GLN A 201 7.18 11.91 4.12
C GLN A 201 7.02 12.78 5.37
N VAL A 202 7.36 12.24 6.54
CA VAL A 202 7.28 12.91 7.85
C VAL A 202 8.65 13.27 8.44
N GLY A 203 9.74 13.08 7.67
CA GLY A 203 11.08 13.54 8.02
C GLY A 203 11.83 12.72 9.06
N MET A 204 11.51 11.42 9.25
CA MET A 204 12.22 10.54 10.19
C MET A 204 13.64 10.22 9.74
N LYS A 205 14.58 10.24 10.68
CA LYS A 205 16.02 10.20 10.40
C LYS A 205 16.72 8.88 10.73
N ASN A 206 16.01 7.88 11.23
CA ASN A 206 16.55 6.59 11.59
C ASN A 206 15.48 5.49 11.52
N THR A 207 15.95 4.24 11.46
CA THR A 207 15.12 3.04 11.32
C THR A 207 14.21 2.79 12.52
N SER A 208 14.68 3.06 13.73
CA SER A 208 13.92 2.82 14.97
C SER A 208 12.70 3.72 15.09
N ASP A 209 12.83 5.01 14.75
CA ASP A 209 11.71 5.96 14.75
C ASP A 209 10.66 5.57 13.70
N VAL A 210 11.09 5.17 12.49
CA VAL A 210 10.19 4.67 11.45
C VAL A 210 9.46 3.41 11.93
N LEU A 211 10.17 2.43 12.50
CA LEU A 211 9.52 1.22 13.04
C LEU A 211 8.53 1.53 14.17
N ASN A 212 8.83 2.51 15.02
CA ASN A 212 7.93 2.91 16.09
C ASN A 212 6.61 3.47 15.55
N LEU A 213 6.66 4.34 14.54
CA LEU A 213 5.47 4.86 13.87
C LEU A 213 4.70 3.75 13.13
N ILE A 214 5.39 2.84 12.44
CA ILE A 214 4.75 1.68 11.78
C ILE A 214 4.03 0.83 12.82
N ASN A 215 4.69 0.49 13.92
CA ASN A 215 4.11 -0.34 14.97
C ASN A 215 2.83 0.28 15.57
N GLU A 216 2.85 1.58 15.88
CA GLU A 216 1.68 2.27 16.40
C GLU A 216 0.53 2.24 15.39
N THR A 217 0.83 2.50 14.11
CA THR A 217 -0.16 2.51 13.04
C THR A 217 -0.79 1.12 12.83
N GLU A 218 0.01 0.06 12.91
CA GLU A 218 -0.47 -1.33 12.82
C GLU A 218 -1.33 -1.71 14.03
N GLU A 219 -0.91 -1.34 15.25
CA GLU A 219 -1.67 -1.67 16.47
C GLU A 219 -3.05 -1.04 16.49
N VAL A 220 -3.17 0.19 16.01
CA VAL A 220 -4.49 0.84 15.93
C VAL A 220 -5.30 0.42 14.69
N GLY A 221 -4.69 -0.26 13.72
CA GLY A 221 -5.34 -0.79 12.51
C GLY A 221 -5.66 0.26 11.45
N LEU A 222 -4.74 1.19 11.18
CA LEU A 222 -4.83 2.19 10.11
C LEU A 222 -4.05 1.74 8.85
N ASP A 223 -4.47 2.21 7.68
CA ASP A 223 -3.66 2.20 6.46
C ASP A 223 -2.41 3.07 6.67
N ALA A 224 -1.24 2.44 6.75
CA ALA A 224 0.01 3.13 7.07
C ALA A 224 0.42 4.16 6.01
N ILE A 225 0.09 3.93 4.74
CA ILE A 225 0.37 4.90 3.66
C ILE A 225 -0.48 6.14 3.86
N SER A 226 -1.81 5.98 4.00
CA SER A 226 -2.71 7.11 4.24
C SER A 226 -2.38 7.83 5.53
N CYS A 227 -2.09 7.10 6.60
CA CYS A 227 -1.71 7.67 7.88
C CYS A 227 -0.50 8.60 7.75
N GLY A 228 0.63 8.13 7.20
CA GLY A 228 1.84 8.93 7.07
C GLY A 228 1.67 10.14 6.14
N VAL A 229 0.93 9.98 5.03
CA VAL A 229 0.65 11.11 4.12
C VAL A 229 -0.25 12.16 4.78
N ILE A 230 -1.24 11.74 5.56
CA ILE A 230 -2.08 12.65 6.36
C ILE A 230 -1.24 13.38 7.41
N LEU A 231 -0.34 12.69 8.12
CA LEU A 231 0.56 13.31 9.11
C LEU A 231 1.48 14.35 8.46
N GLY A 232 2.06 14.06 7.30
CA GLY A 232 2.87 15.00 6.54
C GLY A 232 2.09 16.26 6.12
N PHE A 233 0.84 16.06 5.66
CA PHE A 233 -0.08 17.17 5.35
C PHE A 233 -0.41 18.01 6.60
N MET A 234 -0.77 17.38 7.71
CA MET A 234 -1.07 18.08 8.97
C MET A 234 0.11 18.91 9.46
N THR A 235 1.32 18.36 9.38
CA THR A 235 2.55 19.08 9.77
C THR A 235 2.76 20.31 8.92
N GLU A 236 2.61 20.20 7.60
CA GLU A 236 2.72 21.37 6.71
C GLU A 236 1.62 22.39 6.96
N ALA A 237 0.38 21.93 7.15
CA ALA A 237 -0.77 22.81 7.42
C ALA A 237 -0.61 23.61 8.72
N LEU A 238 0.00 23.01 9.77
CA LEU A 238 0.37 23.73 10.99
C LEU A 238 1.43 24.80 10.73
N VAL A 239 2.48 24.47 9.98
CA VAL A 239 3.54 25.44 9.62
C VAL A 239 2.99 26.58 8.78
N ARG A 240 2.02 26.33 7.92
CA ARG A 240 1.35 27.37 7.11
C ARG A 240 0.35 28.20 7.92
N GLY A 241 -0.12 27.69 9.05
CA GLY A 241 -1.19 28.30 9.84
C GLY A 241 -2.61 28.01 9.30
N ASP A 242 -2.76 27.06 8.38
CA ASP A 242 -4.04 26.62 7.80
C ASP A 242 -4.87 25.81 8.81
N ILE A 243 -4.18 25.18 9.78
CA ILE A 243 -4.76 24.54 10.96
C ILE A 243 -4.00 24.98 12.23
N LYS A 244 -4.56 24.75 13.40
CA LYS A 244 -4.00 25.18 14.68
C LYS A 244 -3.71 23.97 15.58
N ILE A 245 -2.83 24.16 16.57
CA ILE A 245 -2.55 23.14 17.60
C ILE A 245 -3.83 22.75 18.36
N THR A 246 -4.80 23.66 18.49
CA THR A 246 -6.11 23.36 19.07
C THR A 246 -6.92 22.35 18.26
N ASP A 247 -6.66 22.22 16.95
CA ASP A 247 -7.31 21.25 16.08
C ASP A 247 -6.62 19.89 16.21
N THR A 248 -5.27 19.88 16.15
CA THR A 248 -4.45 18.66 16.23
C THR A 248 -4.28 18.15 17.65
N LEU A 249 -4.52 18.97 18.68
CA LEU A 249 -4.31 18.68 20.11
C LEU A 249 -2.87 18.33 20.50
N VAL A 250 -1.99 18.25 19.53
CA VAL A 250 -0.55 17.93 19.67
C VAL A 250 0.26 18.76 18.69
N GLU A 251 1.47 19.06 19.04
CA GLU A 251 2.44 19.69 18.16
C GLU A 251 3.00 18.64 17.19
N LEU A 252 3.08 18.99 15.91
CA LEU A 252 3.64 18.14 14.86
C LEU A 252 4.81 18.85 14.18
N ASN A 253 5.97 18.25 14.26
CA ASN A 253 7.19 18.73 13.63
C ASN A 253 7.83 17.64 12.80
N PHE A 254 8.32 17.95 11.59
CA PHE A 254 9.03 16.99 10.76
C PHE A 254 10.25 16.44 11.51
N GLY A 255 10.32 15.10 11.60
CA GLY A 255 11.43 14.39 12.25
C GLY A 255 11.26 14.18 13.76
N GLU A 256 10.13 14.52 14.35
CA GLU A 256 9.82 14.34 15.78
C GLU A 256 8.73 13.29 15.99
N THR A 257 9.07 12.20 16.67
CA THR A 257 8.21 11.00 16.79
C THR A 257 7.01 11.19 17.72
N ALA A 258 7.20 11.92 18.85
CA ALA A 258 6.21 11.97 19.94
C ALA A 258 4.84 12.51 19.49
N GLY A 259 4.84 13.63 18.78
CA GLY A 259 3.62 14.22 18.23
C GLY A 259 2.89 13.28 17.25
N TYR A 260 3.64 12.59 16.40
CA TYR A 260 3.06 11.65 15.44
C TYR A 260 2.43 10.43 16.11
N LEU A 261 3.06 9.86 17.14
CA LEU A 261 2.47 8.74 17.89
C LEU A 261 1.11 9.13 18.50
N ALA A 262 1.01 10.32 19.09
CA ALA A 262 -0.24 10.81 19.62
C ALA A 262 -1.29 11.06 18.52
N ALA A 263 -0.88 11.67 17.38
CA ALA A 263 -1.77 11.93 16.25
C ALA A 263 -2.28 10.65 15.60
N ILE A 264 -1.48 9.57 15.50
CA ILE A 264 -1.90 8.24 15.04
C ILE A 264 -3.05 7.70 15.90
N ARG A 265 -2.92 7.80 17.25
CA ARG A 265 -3.99 7.39 18.17
C ARG A 265 -5.24 8.23 18.01
N HIS A 266 -5.09 9.53 17.80
CA HIS A 266 -6.21 10.44 17.54
C HIS A 266 -6.88 10.16 16.18
N LEU A 267 -6.14 9.79 15.14
CA LEU A 267 -6.73 9.35 13.87
C LEU A 267 -7.56 8.07 14.04
N ALA A 268 -7.09 7.13 14.85
CA ALA A 268 -7.80 5.87 15.09
C ALA A 268 -9.01 6.01 16.02
N SER A 269 -8.94 6.94 16.99
CA SER A 269 -9.99 7.23 17.94
C SER A 269 -10.22 8.75 18.01
N PRO A 270 -10.95 9.32 17.06
CA PRO A 270 -11.05 10.76 16.85
C PRO A 270 -11.61 11.51 18.06
N PRO A 271 -10.82 12.38 18.74
CA PRO A 271 -11.26 13.13 19.91
C PRO A 271 -12.11 14.35 19.57
N ASN A 272 -12.04 14.84 18.33
CA ASN A 272 -12.73 16.03 17.85
C ASN A 272 -13.15 15.92 16.38
N ASP A 273 -13.86 16.91 15.86
CA ASP A 273 -14.34 16.94 14.47
C ASP A 273 -13.20 17.02 13.45
N PHE A 274 -12.10 17.69 13.79
CA PHE A 274 -10.94 17.76 12.90
C PHE A 274 -10.41 16.37 12.55
N TYR A 275 -10.16 15.52 13.58
CA TYR A 275 -9.70 14.14 13.33
C TYR A 275 -10.75 13.27 12.67
N ARG A 276 -12.04 13.48 12.94
CA ARG A 276 -13.13 12.78 12.23
C ARG A 276 -13.13 13.12 10.73
N GLU A 277 -12.94 14.37 10.37
CA GLU A 277 -12.96 14.81 8.98
C GLU A 277 -11.67 14.44 8.24
N ILE A 278 -10.49 14.67 8.81
CA ILE A 278 -9.22 14.36 8.14
C ILE A 278 -8.99 12.86 8.01
N GLY A 279 -9.47 12.05 8.96
CA GLY A 279 -9.46 10.58 8.90
C GLY A 279 -10.29 10.00 7.75
N ARG A 280 -11.08 10.82 7.05
CA ARG A 280 -11.80 10.44 5.82
C ARG A 280 -10.92 10.48 4.56
N GLY A 281 -9.63 10.82 4.70
CA GLY A 281 -8.66 11.02 3.63
C GLY A 281 -8.60 12.45 3.12
N LEU A 282 -7.43 12.82 2.60
CA LEU A 282 -7.10 14.19 2.23
C LEU A 282 -8.02 14.77 1.15
N TYR A 283 -8.39 13.96 0.15
CA TYR A 283 -9.34 14.43 -0.87
C TYR A 283 -10.68 14.83 -0.27
N ASN A 284 -11.26 14.00 0.61
CA ASN A 284 -12.53 14.30 1.23
C ASN A 284 -12.44 15.49 2.19
N TYR A 285 -11.31 15.63 2.88
CA TYR A 285 -11.05 16.73 3.79
C TYR A 285 -10.91 18.09 3.07
N THR A 286 -10.19 18.12 1.93
CA THR A 286 -9.84 19.38 1.27
C THR A 286 -10.81 19.82 0.16
N ARG A 287 -11.49 18.88 -0.54
CA ARG A 287 -12.33 19.17 -1.72
C ARG A 287 -13.48 20.17 -1.50
N LYS A 288 -13.88 20.41 -0.26
CA LYS A 288 -14.94 21.35 0.11
C LYS A 288 -14.42 22.66 0.68
N LYS A 289 -13.09 22.78 0.83
CA LYS A 289 -12.45 23.95 1.39
C LYS A 289 -11.99 24.89 0.29
N ALA A 290 -12.13 26.19 0.52
CA ALA A 290 -11.66 27.25 -0.37
C ALA A 290 -10.42 27.95 0.20
N ASP A 291 -9.60 27.21 0.99
CA ASP A 291 -8.48 27.76 1.75
C ASP A 291 -7.10 27.44 1.11
N GLY A 292 -7.06 26.85 -0.09
CA GLY A 292 -5.82 26.47 -0.78
C GLY A 292 -5.20 25.17 -0.21
N SER A 293 -5.77 24.54 0.80
CA SER A 293 -5.22 23.31 1.38
C SER A 293 -5.19 22.13 0.40
N HIS A 294 -6.03 22.17 -0.64
CA HIS A 294 -6.01 21.17 -1.72
C HIS A 294 -4.69 21.19 -2.52
N ASP A 295 -4.02 22.33 -2.62
CA ASP A 295 -2.83 22.50 -3.46
C ASP A 295 -1.62 21.69 -2.98
N TYR A 296 -1.61 21.24 -1.72
CA TYR A 296 -0.57 20.40 -1.15
C TYR A 296 -1.08 19.09 -0.52
N ALA A 297 -2.34 18.72 -0.79
CA ALA A 297 -2.94 17.46 -0.37
C ALA A 297 -2.58 16.33 -1.34
N LEU A 298 -1.72 15.42 -0.92
CA LEU A 298 -1.13 14.41 -1.79
C LEU A 298 -2.04 13.18 -1.95
N HIS A 299 -2.93 13.22 -2.92
CA HIS A 299 -3.79 12.10 -3.30
C HIS A 299 -3.86 11.92 -4.81
N LEU A 300 -4.10 10.68 -5.25
CA LEU A 300 -4.35 10.31 -6.64
C LEU A 300 -5.67 9.54 -6.70
N GLY A 301 -6.64 10.05 -7.44
CA GLY A 301 -7.98 9.45 -7.48
C GLY A 301 -8.76 9.51 -6.15
N GLY A 302 -8.28 10.25 -5.16
CA GLY A 302 -8.86 10.34 -3.82
C GLY A 302 -8.21 9.42 -2.79
N LEU A 303 -7.21 8.64 -3.16
CA LEU A 303 -6.40 7.82 -2.27
C LEU A 303 -5.01 8.45 -2.12
N GLU A 304 -4.48 8.51 -0.91
CA GLU A 304 -3.19 9.11 -0.60
C GLU A 304 -2.05 8.47 -1.39
N MET A 305 -1.06 9.27 -1.77
CA MET A 305 0.08 8.92 -2.61
C MET A 305 0.92 7.77 -2.01
N ALA A 306 1.42 6.85 -2.85
CA ALA A 306 2.12 5.63 -2.42
C ALA A 306 3.67 5.68 -2.49
N GLY A 307 4.28 6.86 -2.45
CA GLY A 307 5.74 6.97 -2.28
C GLY A 307 6.58 6.84 -3.55
N TYR A 308 5.98 7.02 -4.68
CA TYR A 308 6.65 7.07 -5.97
C TYR A 308 6.36 8.39 -6.66
N PHE A 309 7.37 9.22 -6.89
CA PHE A 309 7.21 10.46 -7.66
C PHE A 309 8.04 10.38 -8.93
N THR A 310 7.75 9.40 -9.76
CA THR A 310 8.59 9.02 -10.91
C THR A 310 8.29 9.80 -12.18
N GLY A 311 7.08 10.34 -12.33
CA GLY A 311 6.70 11.09 -13.51
C GLY A 311 5.20 11.07 -13.82
N PRO A 312 4.80 11.51 -15.01
CA PRO A 312 3.40 11.70 -15.38
C PRO A 312 2.59 10.39 -15.48
N ALA A 313 3.23 9.26 -15.84
CA ALA A 313 2.54 7.98 -15.88
C ALA A 313 2.15 7.48 -14.48
N HIS A 314 2.96 7.79 -13.44
CA HIS A 314 2.59 7.50 -12.06
C HIS A 314 1.39 8.35 -11.61
N LEU A 315 1.37 9.65 -11.91
CA LEU A 315 0.25 10.51 -11.56
C LEU A 315 -1.04 10.06 -12.26
N ALA A 316 -1.00 9.91 -13.58
CA ALA A 316 -2.15 9.46 -14.35
C ALA A 316 -2.59 8.06 -13.93
N GLY A 317 -1.67 7.13 -13.75
CA GLY A 317 -1.95 5.75 -13.32
C GLY A 317 -2.59 5.68 -11.93
N GLY A 318 -2.23 6.56 -10.99
CA GLY A 318 -2.90 6.64 -9.70
C GLY A 318 -4.35 7.13 -9.80
N VAL A 319 -4.65 8.03 -10.75
CA VAL A 319 -6.02 8.49 -10.99
C VAL A 319 -6.84 7.44 -11.76
N THR A 320 -6.26 6.80 -12.78
CA THR A 320 -6.97 5.82 -13.62
C THR A 320 -7.16 4.49 -12.94
N GLY A 321 -6.19 4.03 -12.15
CA GLY A 321 -6.21 2.74 -11.47
C GLY A 321 -7.53 2.47 -10.75
N ILE A 322 -8.04 1.25 -10.89
CA ILE A 322 -9.39 0.91 -10.40
C ILE A 322 -9.53 1.01 -8.87
N ARG A 323 -8.43 0.90 -8.14
CA ARG A 323 -8.34 1.09 -6.69
C ARG A 323 -7.52 2.34 -6.32
N HIS A 324 -7.12 3.15 -7.31
CA HIS A 324 -6.20 4.27 -7.15
C HIS A 324 -4.85 3.86 -6.52
N SER A 325 -4.48 2.59 -6.69
CA SER A 325 -3.24 2.02 -6.17
C SER A 325 -2.16 1.98 -7.26
N HIS A 326 -0.93 2.29 -6.88
CA HIS A 326 0.24 2.11 -7.73
C HIS A 326 0.41 0.65 -8.23
N LEU A 327 -0.23 -0.31 -7.57
CA LEU A 327 -0.22 -1.72 -7.96
C LEU A 327 -1.17 -2.04 -9.11
N ASP A 328 -2.13 -1.16 -9.44
CA ASP A 328 -3.12 -1.43 -10.47
C ASP A 328 -2.51 -1.43 -11.89
N ASN A 329 -1.55 -0.54 -12.16
CA ASN A 329 -0.94 -0.36 -13.50
C ASN A 329 0.55 -0.07 -13.51
N ALA A 330 1.19 0.06 -12.35
CA ALA A 330 2.62 0.37 -12.23
C ALA A 330 3.09 1.60 -13.01
N GLY A 331 2.35 2.68 -13.02
CA GLY A 331 2.75 3.94 -13.66
C GLY A 331 4.18 4.35 -13.32
N TYR A 332 4.60 4.12 -12.07
CA TYR A 332 5.98 4.34 -11.62
C TYR A 332 7.04 3.54 -12.41
N SER A 333 6.71 2.33 -12.84
CA SER A 333 7.62 1.49 -13.65
C SER A 333 7.59 1.92 -15.12
N ILE A 334 6.43 2.37 -15.61
CA ILE A 334 6.27 2.94 -16.96
C ILE A 334 7.16 4.17 -17.09
N ASP A 335 7.09 5.11 -16.15
CA ASP A 335 7.95 6.29 -16.13
C ASP A 335 9.44 5.92 -16.19
N GLN A 336 9.89 4.99 -15.32
CA GLN A 336 11.30 4.60 -15.28
C GLN A 336 11.79 3.91 -16.58
N LYS A 337 10.90 3.20 -17.29
CA LYS A 337 11.22 2.61 -18.61
C LYS A 337 11.30 3.70 -19.69
N LEU A 338 10.32 4.61 -19.72
CA LEU A 338 10.23 5.70 -20.69
C LEU A 338 11.30 6.78 -20.48
N LEU A 339 11.79 6.97 -19.25
CA LEU A 339 12.91 7.88 -18.96
C LEU A 339 14.18 7.52 -19.75
N LYS A 340 14.33 6.23 -20.11
CA LYS A 340 15.46 5.74 -20.92
C LYS A 340 15.28 5.97 -22.42
N ASP A 341 14.05 6.24 -22.88
CA ASP A 341 13.69 6.44 -24.27
C ASP A 341 12.69 7.60 -24.44
N ALA A 342 13.22 8.81 -24.27
CA ALA A 342 12.42 10.05 -24.32
C ALA A 342 11.71 10.27 -25.67
N ALA A 343 12.16 9.64 -26.76
CA ALA A 343 11.53 9.74 -28.08
C ALA A 343 10.15 9.06 -28.14
N GLN A 344 9.86 8.15 -27.23
CA GLN A 344 8.57 7.44 -27.13
C GLN A 344 7.58 8.12 -26.17
N LEU A 345 7.92 9.24 -25.56
CA LEU A 345 7.08 9.91 -24.58
C LEU A 345 5.98 10.73 -25.27
N SER A 346 4.86 10.06 -25.63
CA SER A 346 3.61 10.74 -25.99
C SER A 346 2.51 10.38 -24.99
N ALA A 347 1.57 11.31 -24.76
CA ALA A 347 0.46 11.09 -23.84
C ALA A 347 -0.36 9.83 -24.20
N LYS A 348 -0.56 9.61 -25.49
CA LYS A 348 -1.26 8.43 -26.01
C LYS A 348 -0.50 7.13 -25.71
N THR A 349 0.81 7.09 -25.94
CA THR A 349 1.66 5.92 -25.65
C THR A 349 1.66 5.59 -24.17
N VAL A 350 1.70 6.61 -23.30
CA VAL A 350 1.61 6.41 -21.84
C VAL A 350 0.26 5.81 -21.45
N ALA A 351 -0.85 6.32 -22.00
CA ALA A 351 -2.19 5.80 -21.75
C ALA A 351 -2.34 4.34 -22.21
N GLU A 352 -1.83 3.99 -23.38
CA GLU A 352 -1.81 2.61 -23.91
C GLU A 352 -1.06 1.66 -22.96
N LYS A 353 0.13 2.07 -22.49
CA LYS A 353 0.93 1.26 -21.56
C LYS A 353 0.27 1.10 -20.19
N ILE A 354 -0.42 2.12 -19.69
CA ILE A 354 -1.21 2.02 -18.45
C ILE A 354 -2.30 0.95 -18.60
N ILE A 355 -3.05 0.97 -19.71
CA ILE A 355 -4.13 0.01 -19.97
C ILE A 355 -3.57 -1.42 -20.12
N GLU A 356 -2.46 -1.61 -20.86
CA GLU A 356 -1.82 -2.91 -20.99
C GLU A 356 -1.43 -3.51 -19.63
N GLU A 357 -0.79 -2.71 -18.78
CA GLU A 357 -0.42 -3.14 -17.41
C GLU A 357 -1.65 -3.43 -16.55
N GLU A 358 -2.72 -2.65 -16.64
CA GLU A 358 -3.97 -2.90 -15.90
C GLU A 358 -4.61 -4.24 -16.28
N VAL A 359 -4.65 -4.57 -17.56
CA VAL A 359 -5.19 -5.85 -18.05
C VAL A 359 -4.36 -7.01 -17.49
N ILE A 360 -3.03 -6.95 -17.57
CA ILE A 360 -2.15 -8.02 -17.08
C ILE A 360 -2.24 -8.16 -15.57
N ARG A 361 -2.19 -7.06 -14.83
CA ARG A 361 -2.26 -7.08 -13.36
C ARG A 361 -3.62 -7.51 -12.84
N SER A 362 -4.69 -7.23 -13.57
CA SER A 362 -6.01 -7.73 -13.24
C SER A 362 -6.11 -9.25 -13.38
N VAL A 363 -5.39 -9.89 -14.31
CA VAL A 363 -5.23 -11.36 -14.35
C VAL A 363 -4.59 -11.85 -13.06
N TYR A 364 -3.41 -11.30 -12.70
CA TYR A 364 -2.68 -11.75 -11.51
C TYR A 364 -3.49 -11.54 -10.22
N THR A 365 -4.14 -10.40 -10.06
CA THR A 365 -4.94 -10.12 -8.85
C THR A 365 -6.19 -10.98 -8.76
N SER A 366 -6.82 -11.32 -9.90
CA SER A 366 -7.98 -12.21 -9.94
C SER A 366 -7.61 -13.66 -9.59
N LEU A 367 -6.40 -14.09 -9.93
CA LEU A 367 -5.88 -15.44 -9.61
C LEU A 367 -5.08 -15.45 -8.30
N VAL A 368 -5.06 -14.35 -7.53
CA VAL A 368 -4.32 -14.21 -6.26
C VAL A 368 -2.80 -14.47 -6.42
N ILE A 369 -2.25 -14.16 -7.59
CA ILE A 369 -0.81 -14.27 -7.86
C ILE A 369 -0.10 -13.03 -7.35
N CYS A 370 1.00 -13.24 -6.64
CA CYS A 370 1.84 -12.16 -6.11
C CYS A 370 2.47 -11.32 -7.24
N LEU A 371 2.27 -10.00 -7.22
CA LEU A 371 2.84 -9.09 -8.23
C LEU A 371 4.37 -9.01 -8.20
N PHE A 372 5.03 -9.35 -7.09
CA PHE A 372 6.49 -9.45 -7.04
C PHE A 372 7.00 -10.63 -7.86
N ALA A 373 6.23 -11.71 -7.94
CA ALA A 373 6.56 -12.93 -8.67
C ALA A 373 6.08 -12.93 -10.14
N ARG A 374 5.64 -11.79 -10.70
CA ARG A 374 5.10 -11.70 -12.06
C ARG A 374 6.06 -12.11 -13.16
N GLU A 375 7.37 -12.04 -12.92
CA GLU A 375 8.40 -12.53 -13.86
C GLU A 375 8.66 -14.04 -13.70
N VAL A 376 8.27 -14.61 -12.56
CA VAL A 376 8.24 -16.06 -12.33
C VAL A 376 6.99 -16.67 -12.97
N TYR A 377 5.83 -16.01 -12.75
CA TYR A 377 4.52 -16.39 -13.28
C TYR A 377 4.17 -15.53 -14.51
N ASP A 378 4.88 -15.69 -15.63
CA ASP A 378 4.40 -15.15 -16.89
C ASP A 378 3.06 -15.82 -17.30
N LEU A 379 2.32 -15.23 -18.23
CA LEU A 379 0.99 -15.72 -18.60
C LEU A 379 0.99 -17.16 -19.12
N GLU A 380 2.06 -17.59 -19.78
CA GLU A 380 2.23 -18.99 -20.25
C GLU A 380 2.34 -19.95 -19.05
N THR A 381 3.15 -19.59 -18.06
CA THR A 381 3.27 -20.35 -16.81
C THR A 381 1.93 -20.43 -16.08
N VAL A 382 1.18 -19.31 -16.05
CA VAL A 382 -0.18 -19.27 -15.47
C VAL A 382 -1.12 -20.22 -16.19
N CYS A 383 -1.13 -20.22 -17.53
CA CYS A 383 -1.96 -21.14 -18.32
C CYS A 383 -1.62 -22.60 -18.07
N ARG A 384 -0.32 -22.94 -17.95
CA ARG A 384 0.11 -24.30 -17.59
C ARG A 384 -0.33 -24.69 -16.17
N ALA A 385 -0.28 -23.77 -15.23
CA ALA A 385 -0.75 -24.02 -13.86
C ALA A 385 -2.27 -24.28 -13.82
N LEU A 386 -3.06 -23.55 -14.57
CA LEU A 386 -4.49 -23.77 -14.74
C LEU A 386 -4.78 -25.11 -15.42
N ALA A 387 -4.01 -25.49 -16.43
CA ALA A 387 -4.16 -26.77 -17.13
C ALA A 387 -3.92 -27.99 -16.20
N ALA A 388 -3.04 -27.87 -15.20
CA ALA A 388 -2.85 -28.92 -14.19
C ALA A 388 -4.10 -29.16 -13.32
N LEU A 389 -5.03 -28.19 -13.30
CA LEU A 389 -6.34 -28.27 -12.65
C LEU A 389 -7.49 -28.55 -13.64
N ASP A 390 -7.18 -28.96 -14.88
CA ASP A 390 -8.12 -29.17 -15.98
C ASP A 390 -8.85 -27.89 -16.44
N ILE A 391 -8.21 -26.71 -16.25
CA ILE A 391 -8.70 -25.43 -16.71
C ILE A 391 -7.82 -24.96 -17.88
N HIS A 392 -8.27 -25.21 -19.11
CA HIS A 392 -7.51 -24.87 -20.32
C HIS A 392 -7.82 -23.47 -20.78
N LYS A 393 -6.81 -22.59 -20.74
CA LYS A 393 -6.86 -21.19 -21.19
C LYS A 393 -5.61 -20.81 -21.93
N THR A 394 -5.76 -19.89 -22.89
CA THR A 394 -4.64 -19.20 -23.53
C THR A 394 -4.37 -17.86 -22.85
N PRO A 395 -3.18 -17.28 -23.02
CA PRO A 395 -2.88 -15.93 -22.56
C PRO A 395 -3.89 -14.87 -23.05
N ASP A 396 -4.33 -14.97 -24.29
CA ASP A 396 -5.29 -14.01 -24.85
C ASP A 396 -6.70 -14.18 -24.28
N GLU A 397 -7.15 -15.39 -23.97
CA GLU A 397 -8.39 -15.62 -23.25
C GLU A 397 -8.35 -15.06 -21.83
N LEU A 398 -7.20 -15.17 -21.14
CA LEU A 398 -7.01 -14.56 -19.82
C LEU A 398 -7.07 -13.03 -19.89
N LYS A 399 -6.41 -12.41 -20.89
CA LYS A 399 -6.48 -10.96 -21.10
C LYS A 399 -7.90 -10.53 -21.43
N ALA A 400 -8.61 -11.24 -22.32
CA ALA A 400 -9.99 -10.92 -22.66
C ALA A 400 -10.93 -11.03 -21.46
N ALA A 401 -10.75 -12.05 -20.59
CA ALA A 401 -11.51 -12.15 -19.34
C ALA A 401 -11.19 -11.00 -18.39
N SER A 402 -9.93 -10.61 -18.30
CA SER A 402 -9.48 -9.47 -17.50
C SER A 402 -10.06 -8.15 -17.99
N SER A 403 -10.10 -7.91 -19.31
CA SER A 403 -10.73 -6.71 -19.88
C SER A 403 -12.20 -6.60 -19.49
N LYS A 404 -12.95 -7.71 -19.51
CA LYS A 404 -14.35 -7.74 -19.04
C LYS A 404 -14.46 -7.39 -17.56
N ILE A 405 -13.57 -7.92 -16.72
CA ILE A 405 -13.53 -7.60 -15.28
C ILE A 405 -13.26 -6.10 -15.06
N LEU A 406 -12.29 -5.55 -15.78
CA LEU A 406 -11.96 -4.12 -15.71
C LEU A 406 -13.14 -3.26 -16.11
N LYS A 407 -13.81 -3.60 -17.20
CA LYS A 407 -15.01 -2.89 -17.65
C LYS A 407 -16.09 -2.82 -16.57
N VAL A 408 -16.43 -3.96 -15.95
CA VAL A 408 -17.43 -4.01 -14.86
C VAL A 408 -16.98 -3.14 -13.67
N LYS A 409 -15.70 -3.19 -13.30
CA LYS A 409 -15.16 -2.37 -12.20
C LYS A 409 -15.23 -0.87 -12.51
N LEU A 410 -14.94 -0.46 -13.76
CA LEU A 410 -15.03 0.93 -14.20
C LEU A 410 -16.48 1.42 -14.16
N GLU A 411 -17.43 0.63 -14.67
CA GLU A 411 -18.86 0.94 -14.61
C GLU A 411 -19.35 1.10 -13.16
N LEU A 412 -18.90 0.24 -12.24
CA LEU A 412 -19.21 0.36 -10.82
C LEU A 412 -18.64 1.65 -10.21
N ARG A 413 -17.38 1.98 -10.52
CA ARG A 413 -16.72 3.20 -10.06
C ARG A 413 -17.47 4.46 -10.52
N GLU A 414 -17.89 4.49 -11.77
CA GLU A 414 -18.71 5.58 -12.32
C GLU A 414 -20.09 5.69 -11.61
N LYS A 415 -20.77 4.56 -11.39
CA LYS A 415 -22.02 4.51 -10.60
C LYS A 415 -21.84 4.99 -9.16
N MET A 416 -20.65 4.83 -8.59
CA MET A 416 -20.30 5.36 -7.26
C MET A 416 -19.94 6.86 -7.29
N GLY A 417 -20.01 7.51 -8.46
CA GLY A 417 -19.82 8.95 -8.61
C GLY A 417 -18.39 9.39 -8.94
N PHE A 418 -17.46 8.47 -9.21
CA PHE A 418 -16.13 8.84 -9.66
C PHE A 418 -16.19 9.34 -11.11
N LYS A 419 -15.55 10.47 -11.37
CA LYS A 419 -15.39 11.05 -12.71
C LYS A 419 -13.90 11.19 -13.00
N LEU A 420 -13.46 10.60 -14.10
CA LEU A 420 -12.06 10.70 -14.54
C LEU A 420 -11.75 12.09 -15.10
N GLU A 421 -12.71 12.64 -15.86
CA GLU A 421 -12.55 13.94 -16.50
C GLU A 421 -12.40 15.05 -15.46
N ASN A 422 -11.36 15.87 -15.61
CA ASN A 422 -11.04 16.99 -14.73
C ASN A 422 -10.88 16.59 -13.25
N PHE A 423 -10.38 15.37 -12.97
CA PHE A 423 -10.12 14.99 -11.59
C PHE A 423 -9.06 15.92 -10.98
N PRO A 424 -9.34 16.57 -9.83
CA PRO A 424 -8.43 17.55 -9.28
C PRO A 424 -7.16 16.89 -8.75
N LEU A 425 -6.02 17.33 -9.24
CA LEU A 425 -4.69 16.96 -8.74
C LEU A 425 -4.10 18.15 -7.98
N SER A 426 -3.39 17.87 -6.89
CA SER A 426 -2.65 18.86 -6.11
C SER A 426 -1.63 19.61 -6.98
N GLU A 427 -1.52 20.93 -6.80
CA GLU A 427 -0.52 21.76 -7.48
C GLU A 427 0.90 21.32 -7.13
N ARG A 428 1.09 20.78 -5.93
CA ARG A 428 2.38 20.27 -5.46
C ARG A 428 3.03 19.26 -6.42
N TYR A 429 2.26 18.45 -7.16
CA TYR A 429 2.79 17.52 -8.15
C TYR A 429 3.45 18.22 -9.35
N PHE A 430 3.09 19.46 -9.62
CA PHE A 430 3.56 20.24 -10.77
C PHE A 430 4.62 21.26 -10.38
N GLU A 431 4.73 21.56 -9.09
CA GLU A 431 5.72 22.49 -8.51
C GLU A 431 7.01 21.79 -8.07
N THR A 432 6.95 20.49 -7.76
CA THR A 432 8.11 19.72 -7.30
C THR A 432 8.79 19.03 -8.48
N PRO A 433 10.13 19.16 -8.64
CA PRO A 433 10.85 18.48 -9.72
C PRO A 433 10.80 16.94 -9.58
N SER A 434 10.45 16.26 -10.66
CA SER A 434 10.54 14.81 -10.83
C SER A 434 11.81 14.44 -11.62
N PRO A 435 12.09 13.15 -11.90
CA PRO A 435 13.14 12.73 -12.85
C PRO A 435 13.03 13.35 -14.25
N TYR A 436 11.83 13.80 -14.62
CA TYR A 436 11.56 14.53 -15.88
C TYR A 436 11.64 16.07 -15.75
N GLY A 437 12.09 16.59 -14.60
CA GLY A 437 11.93 17.99 -14.23
C GLY A 437 10.52 18.27 -13.71
N LEU A 438 10.01 19.50 -13.93
CA LEU A 438 8.63 19.81 -13.58
C LEU A 438 7.66 19.09 -14.52
N ILE A 439 6.73 18.33 -13.95
CA ILE A 439 5.68 17.66 -14.72
C ILE A 439 4.72 18.75 -15.24
N LYS A 440 4.41 18.69 -16.53
CA LYS A 440 3.42 19.60 -17.12
C LYS A 440 2.01 19.08 -16.86
N ARG A 441 1.14 19.91 -16.29
CA ARG A 441 -0.26 19.55 -16.02
C ARG A 441 -0.97 19.12 -17.30
N GLU A 442 -0.81 19.91 -18.37
CA GLU A 442 -1.46 19.65 -19.66
C GLU A 442 -1.12 18.27 -20.20
N PHE A 443 0.14 17.83 -20.04
CA PHE A 443 0.56 16.50 -20.47
C PHE A 443 -0.10 15.37 -19.66
N THR A 444 -0.25 15.58 -18.34
CA THR A 444 -0.97 14.62 -17.49
C THR A 444 -2.45 14.58 -17.84
N ASP A 445 -3.07 15.71 -18.11
CA ASP A 445 -4.47 15.80 -18.53
C ASP A 445 -4.71 15.14 -19.90
N GLU A 446 -3.77 15.28 -20.84
CA GLU A 446 -3.79 14.57 -22.12
C GLU A 446 -3.70 13.05 -21.95
N ILE A 447 -2.87 12.55 -21.02
CA ILE A 447 -2.81 11.11 -20.70
C ILE A 447 -4.18 10.63 -20.19
N LEU A 448 -4.78 11.35 -19.25
CA LEU A 448 -6.09 11.01 -18.67
C LEU A 448 -7.20 11.02 -19.76
N LYS A 449 -7.15 11.98 -20.66
CA LYS A 449 -8.08 12.06 -21.80
C LYS A 449 -7.93 10.85 -22.71
N HIS A 450 -6.69 10.55 -23.17
CA HIS A 450 -6.44 9.39 -24.03
C HIS A 450 -6.81 8.08 -23.35
N TYR A 451 -6.51 7.94 -22.06
CA TYR A 451 -6.94 6.77 -21.30
C TYR A 451 -8.47 6.62 -21.32
N GLY A 452 -9.21 7.71 -21.05
CA GLY A 452 -10.68 7.70 -21.06
C GLY A 452 -11.30 7.35 -22.43
N GLU A 453 -10.61 7.70 -23.53
CA GLU A 453 -11.02 7.33 -24.89
C GLU A 453 -10.73 5.85 -25.20
N LEU A 454 -9.52 5.38 -24.86
CA LEU A 454 -9.04 4.03 -25.19
C LEU A 454 -9.73 2.95 -24.35
N ILE A 455 -9.94 3.19 -23.07
CA ILE A 455 -10.49 2.20 -22.13
C ILE A 455 -11.93 1.78 -22.48
N LYS A 456 -12.67 2.62 -23.21
CA LYS A 456 -14.02 2.29 -23.69
C LYS A 456 -14.04 1.16 -24.73
N ASN A 457 -12.89 0.91 -25.36
CA ASN A 457 -12.74 -0.02 -26.47
C ASN A 457 -12.07 -1.35 -26.08
N ILE A 458 -11.80 -1.60 -24.79
CA ILE A 458 -11.22 -2.84 -24.29
C ILE A 458 -12.26 -3.92 -23.97
#